data_fc0ff80d39cb7c69ecf5eae95cef3c01
#
_entry.id   fc0ff80d39cb7c69ecf5eae95cef3c01
#
_cell.length_a   1.000
_cell.length_b   1.000
_cell.length_c   1.000
_cell.angle_alpha   90.00
_cell.angle_beta   90.00
_cell.angle_gamma   90.00
#
_symmetry.space_group_name_H-M   'P 1'
#
loop_
_entity.id
_entity.type
_entity.pdbx_description
1 polymer ?
#
loop_
_entity_poly.entity_id
_entity_poly.type
_entity_poly.pdbx_seq_one_letter_code
_entity_poly.pdbx_strand_id
1 'polypeptide(L)'
;MKLIQDLPEIFEEFGEKKREAFLEIKEYKDKGIPVIGMYCAYFPTELAMAVGAIPVGLCSFANETIPAAERDLPKSMCPLVKSSYGFAISDRCPFFHFADLVIGETTCDGKKKMYELMSEFKPVHVMELPNSQSERGLAFWKNEIIRTKEYFEEFFHKVITEEMIRDAVHLNNQIRMSLKSLCELMKLDPAPVLGEDIQKMVQGSKYRFDFATTPAIVKEVRERILREYEEGKHLGKRPRILVTGCPIGGDSLKVIRAIENNGGVVVAIENCSGVRTLANPVEEDTDDIYEAIARKYLSTGCSIMTPNDNRIDLIGEIIDEYHVDGVVEMILTGCHSTGAESIYIRKFVTEEKHLPYMAIDTDYSTADQAQISTRLEAFLEMIQPGEESRVDINYCYKIVLNGITQKKTAKEILEETWKYTGIPLGIRVDIEGSEEWFGTEKETIDKREEQRLERAFPEGGGAVMAIVPEEVRKEDVTKLLEILVRSYSMKMQAKRTDEKEIPDFLWIIAEESKDAAYIEKELMKEKENLSDVKVHYYEGNEIFISGIQGKEVRKNVITICKRCMETAEERILIGNGFQDLNQKEENRKLQQYVFEIAKRKNSRESVLLVENYYHELAVSYISDR
;
A
#
# COMPACT_ATOMS: atom_id res chain seq x y z
N MET A 1 16.75 -26.57 15.56
CA MET A 1 15.44 -27.00 15.03
C MET A 1 14.24 -26.51 15.84
N LYS A 2 14.36 -26.21 17.14
CA LYS A 2 13.30 -25.53 17.92
C LYS A 2 13.03 -24.09 17.45
N LEU A 3 14.05 -23.37 17.01
CA LEU A 3 13.97 -21.98 16.56
C LEU A 3 13.10 -21.76 15.30
N ILE A 4 12.93 -22.76 14.44
CA ILE A 4 12.06 -22.64 13.25
C ILE A 4 10.58 -22.74 13.63
N GLN A 5 10.25 -23.43 14.73
CA GLN A 5 8.89 -23.53 15.26
C GLN A 5 8.47 -22.28 16.05
N ASP A 6 9.45 -21.52 16.56
CA ASP A 6 9.21 -20.28 17.32
C ASP A 6 9.34 -19.01 16.43
N LEU A 7 9.44 -19.20 15.10
CA LEU A 7 9.43 -18.07 14.17
C LEU A 7 8.10 -17.34 14.25
N PRO A 8 8.10 -16.02 14.42
CA PRO A 8 6.86 -15.24 14.41
C PRO A 8 6.11 -15.45 13.09
N GLU A 9 4.79 -15.66 13.15
CA GLU A 9 3.90 -15.84 11.98
C GLU A 9 4.08 -14.76 10.90
N ILE A 10 4.52 -13.57 11.32
CA ILE A 10 4.81 -12.43 10.45
C ILE A 10 5.84 -12.72 9.34
N PHE A 11 6.61 -13.81 9.45
CA PHE A 11 7.56 -14.18 8.40
C PHE A 11 6.93 -14.56 7.07
N GLU A 12 5.73 -15.05 7.10
CA GLU A 12 4.99 -15.35 5.86
C GLU A 12 4.68 -14.07 5.07
N GLU A 13 4.55 -12.92 5.77
CA GLU A 13 4.28 -11.62 5.16
C GLU A 13 5.56 -10.89 4.68
N PHE A 14 6.74 -11.27 5.16
CA PHE A 14 8.00 -10.59 4.85
C PHE A 14 8.59 -10.92 3.46
N GLY A 15 7.98 -11.73 2.66
CA GLY A 15 8.48 -12.13 1.35
C GLY A 15 9.83 -12.89 1.39
N GLU A 16 10.14 -13.62 0.34
CA GLU A 16 11.25 -14.57 0.28
C GLU A 16 12.62 -13.99 0.69
N LYS A 17 12.96 -12.76 0.27
CA LYS A 17 14.25 -12.15 0.57
C LYS A 17 14.49 -11.84 2.05
N LYS A 18 13.46 -11.41 2.77
CA LYS A 18 13.61 -11.20 4.21
C LYS A 18 13.66 -12.52 4.98
N ARG A 19 13.00 -13.55 4.46
CA ARG A 19 13.09 -14.90 5.00
C ARG A 19 14.49 -15.50 4.80
N GLU A 20 15.07 -15.30 3.63
CA GLU A 20 16.47 -15.67 3.33
C GLU A 20 17.44 -14.93 4.26
N ALA A 21 17.29 -13.62 4.40
CA ALA A 21 18.11 -12.79 5.30
C ALA A 21 18.05 -13.25 6.76
N PHE A 22 16.90 -13.74 7.20
CA PHE A 22 16.76 -14.32 8.54
C PHE A 22 17.53 -15.63 8.70
N LEU A 23 17.42 -16.53 7.73
CA LEU A 23 18.17 -17.78 7.75
C LEU A 23 19.68 -17.52 7.74
N GLU A 24 20.11 -16.52 6.98
CA GLU A 24 21.48 -16.06 6.89
C GLU A 24 21.98 -15.50 8.24
N ILE A 25 21.21 -14.65 8.91
CA ILE A 25 21.55 -14.15 10.26
C ILE A 25 21.70 -15.30 11.26
N LYS A 26 20.79 -16.28 11.20
CA LYS A 26 20.90 -17.47 12.06
C LYS A 26 22.18 -18.24 11.78
N GLU A 27 22.56 -18.42 10.51
CA GLU A 27 23.84 -19.09 10.16
C GLU A 27 25.05 -18.31 10.68
N TYR A 28 25.04 -16.97 10.60
CA TYR A 28 26.11 -16.16 11.18
C TYR A 28 26.19 -16.33 12.70
N LYS A 29 25.05 -16.36 13.38
CA LYS A 29 25.01 -16.64 14.83
C LYS A 29 25.55 -18.03 15.15
N ASP A 30 25.17 -19.05 14.40
CA ASP A 30 25.65 -20.42 14.56
C ASP A 30 27.20 -20.53 14.35
N LYS A 31 27.77 -19.63 13.54
CA LYS A 31 29.23 -19.48 13.34
C LYS A 31 29.90 -18.58 14.38
N GLY A 32 29.18 -18.06 15.36
CA GLY A 32 29.69 -17.17 16.41
C GLY A 32 29.98 -15.74 15.93
N ILE A 33 29.41 -15.32 14.81
CA ILE A 33 29.52 -13.94 14.31
C ILE A 33 28.51 -13.06 15.04
N PRO A 34 28.93 -11.96 15.68
CA PRO A 34 28.02 -11.10 16.42
C PRO A 34 27.08 -10.32 15.50
N VAL A 35 25.90 -9.98 16.01
CA VAL A 35 24.89 -9.17 15.34
C VAL A 35 24.63 -7.91 16.16
N ILE A 36 24.72 -6.74 15.53
CA ILE A 36 24.45 -5.44 16.14
C ILE A 36 23.17 -4.86 15.53
N GLY A 37 22.14 -4.72 16.35
CA GLY A 37 20.89 -4.07 15.97
C GLY A 37 20.97 -2.54 16.03
N MET A 38 20.44 -1.83 15.04
CA MET A 38 20.45 -0.37 15.01
C MET A 38 19.09 0.21 14.63
N TYR A 39 18.79 1.41 15.15
CA TYR A 39 17.52 2.10 14.91
C TYR A 39 17.66 3.42 14.16
N CYS A 40 18.84 3.95 13.95
CA CYS A 40 19.00 5.24 13.33
C CYS A 40 20.12 5.29 12.29
N ALA A 41 19.98 6.23 11.37
CA ALA A 41 20.97 6.50 10.33
C ALA A 41 22.22 7.24 10.84
N TYR A 42 22.25 7.67 12.09
CA TYR A 42 23.44 8.30 12.68
C TYR A 42 24.50 7.30 13.15
N PHE A 43 24.11 6.04 13.34
CA PHE A 43 25.10 5.02 13.74
C PHE A 43 26.09 4.71 12.62
N PRO A 44 27.41 4.89 12.85
CA PRO A 44 28.43 4.49 11.89
C PRO A 44 28.54 2.97 11.81
N THR A 45 27.92 2.38 10.78
CA THR A 45 27.91 0.93 10.58
C THR A 45 29.30 0.34 10.37
N GLU A 46 30.25 1.17 9.99
CA GLU A 46 31.68 0.83 9.87
C GLU A 46 32.26 0.29 11.18
N LEU A 47 31.82 0.82 12.33
CA LEU A 47 32.28 0.32 13.64
C LEU A 47 31.80 -1.13 13.88
N ALA A 48 30.56 -1.44 13.49
CA ALA A 48 30.05 -2.81 13.59
C ALA A 48 30.79 -3.75 12.63
N MET A 49 31.05 -3.30 11.41
CA MET A 49 31.80 -4.09 10.41
C MET A 49 33.25 -4.30 10.87
N ALA A 50 33.91 -3.28 11.43
CA ALA A 50 35.28 -3.34 11.90
C ALA A 50 35.45 -4.34 13.07
N VAL A 51 34.46 -4.47 13.97
CA VAL A 51 34.51 -5.49 15.04
C VAL A 51 34.16 -6.89 14.51
N GLY A 52 33.81 -7.01 13.22
CA GLY A 52 33.38 -8.26 12.58
C GLY A 52 31.96 -8.66 12.95
N ALA A 53 31.09 -7.69 13.26
CA ALA A 53 29.68 -7.91 13.51
C ALA A 53 28.83 -7.58 12.27
N ILE A 54 27.64 -8.17 12.20
CA ILE A 54 26.64 -7.85 11.18
C ILE A 54 25.73 -6.75 11.69
N PRO A 55 25.75 -5.52 11.12
CA PRO A 55 24.78 -4.49 11.43
C PRO A 55 23.42 -4.79 10.80
N VAL A 56 22.34 -4.73 11.59
CA VAL A 56 20.98 -4.97 11.13
C VAL A 56 20.05 -3.84 11.52
N GLY A 57 19.23 -3.36 10.59
CA GLY A 57 18.22 -2.34 10.84
C GLY A 57 17.01 -2.92 11.59
N LEU A 58 16.63 -2.30 12.71
CA LEU A 58 15.53 -2.74 13.58
C LEU A 58 14.28 -1.87 13.49
N CYS A 59 14.30 -0.77 12.72
CA CYS A 59 13.11 0.06 12.53
C CYS A 59 11.97 -0.75 11.91
N SER A 60 10.81 -0.70 12.53
CA SER A 60 9.62 -1.37 12.05
C SER A 60 8.56 -0.38 11.56
N PHE A 61 7.84 -0.78 10.52
CA PHE A 61 6.87 0.04 9.78
C PHE A 61 5.51 -0.66 9.68
N ALA A 62 5.10 -1.39 10.72
CA ALA A 62 3.87 -2.15 10.74
C ALA A 62 2.95 -1.76 11.89
N ASN A 63 1.66 -1.74 11.63
CA ASN A 63 0.64 -1.38 12.63
C ASN A 63 0.41 -2.47 13.69
N GLU A 64 0.64 -3.73 13.36
CA GLU A 64 0.22 -4.90 14.14
C GLU A 64 0.79 -5.00 15.55
N THR A 65 2.01 -4.48 15.81
CA THR A 65 2.64 -4.52 17.13
C THR A 65 2.41 -3.26 17.98
N ILE A 66 1.81 -2.22 17.40
CA ILE A 66 1.48 -0.96 18.12
C ILE A 66 0.63 -1.22 19.37
N PRO A 67 -0.42 -2.07 19.34
CA PRO A 67 -1.20 -2.35 20.57
C PRO A 67 -0.39 -2.97 21.71
N ALA A 68 0.65 -3.75 21.40
CA ALA A 68 1.55 -4.28 22.41
C ALA A 68 2.40 -3.17 23.03
N ALA A 69 2.92 -2.26 22.23
CA ALA A 69 3.71 -1.13 22.69
C ALA A 69 2.90 -0.12 23.53
N GLU A 70 1.62 0.06 23.25
CA GLU A 70 0.74 1.00 23.97
C GLU A 70 0.39 0.57 25.41
N ARG A 71 0.85 -0.59 25.83
CA ARG A 71 0.82 -0.97 27.26
C ARG A 71 1.84 -0.19 28.09
N ASP A 72 2.97 0.17 27.48
CA ASP A 72 4.10 0.83 28.14
C ASP A 72 4.30 2.27 27.64
N LEU A 73 3.95 2.54 26.38
CA LEU A 73 4.15 3.82 25.70
C LEU A 73 2.83 4.59 25.51
N PRO A 74 2.85 5.92 25.61
CA PRO A 74 1.67 6.75 25.34
C PRO A 74 1.11 6.55 23.92
N LYS A 75 -0.21 6.53 23.77
CA LYS A 75 -0.88 6.43 22.46
C LYS A 75 -0.49 7.56 21.49
N SER A 76 -0.21 8.75 22.01
CA SER A 76 0.23 9.92 21.24
C SER A 76 1.66 9.83 20.71
N MET A 77 2.41 8.78 21.09
CA MET A 77 3.78 8.59 20.61
C MET A 77 3.81 8.18 19.13
N CYS A 78 4.86 8.59 18.44
CA CYS A 78 5.10 8.30 17.03
C CYS A 78 4.94 6.79 16.70
N PRO A 79 4.22 6.44 15.61
CA PRO A 79 4.02 5.05 15.19
C PRO A 79 5.32 4.28 14.97
N LEU A 80 6.39 4.93 14.46
CA LEU A 80 7.69 4.29 14.28
C LEU A 80 8.29 3.80 15.60
N VAL A 81 8.20 4.61 16.64
CA VAL A 81 8.68 4.24 17.98
C VAL A 81 7.82 3.10 18.55
N LYS A 82 6.49 3.24 18.50
CA LYS A 82 5.57 2.21 19.00
C LYS A 82 5.71 0.88 18.26
N SER A 83 5.78 0.91 16.93
CA SER A 83 5.95 -0.31 16.13
C SER A 83 7.28 -0.99 16.45
N SER A 84 8.39 -0.25 16.47
CA SER A 84 9.72 -0.79 16.76
C SER A 84 9.81 -1.38 18.18
N TYR A 85 9.28 -0.69 19.18
CA TYR A 85 9.20 -1.19 20.54
C TYR A 85 8.29 -2.41 20.68
N GLY A 86 7.13 -2.37 20.02
CA GLY A 86 6.17 -3.47 20.02
C GLY A 86 6.74 -4.77 19.43
N PHE A 87 7.52 -4.68 18.37
CA PHE A 87 8.24 -5.83 17.80
C PHE A 87 9.31 -6.37 18.78
N ALA A 88 10.00 -5.48 19.49
CA ALA A 88 11.02 -5.88 20.46
C ALA A 88 10.42 -6.62 21.67
N ILE A 89 9.40 -6.06 22.32
CA ILE A 89 8.78 -6.66 23.52
C ILE A 89 7.96 -7.92 23.24
N SER A 90 7.46 -8.07 22.02
CA SER A 90 6.71 -9.27 21.59
C SER A 90 7.58 -10.35 20.99
N ASP A 91 8.90 -10.12 20.89
CA ASP A 91 9.88 -11.00 20.24
C ASP A 91 9.48 -11.43 18.81
N ARG A 92 8.79 -10.53 18.10
CA ARG A 92 8.30 -10.78 16.74
C ARG A 92 9.27 -10.32 15.65
N CYS A 93 10.37 -9.64 16.02
CA CYS A 93 11.43 -9.25 15.12
C CYS A 93 12.62 -10.21 15.24
N PRO A 94 12.88 -11.05 14.24
CA PRO A 94 13.99 -12.00 14.31
C PRO A 94 15.37 -11.33 14.33
N PHE A 95 15.51 -10.18 13.68
CA PHE A 95 16.75 -9.42 13.74
C PHE A 95 17.01 -8.86 15.14
N PHE A 96 15.96 -8.41 15.84
CA PHE A 96 16.08 -8.03 17.25
C PHE A 96 16.37 -9.24 18.14
N HIS A 97 15.72 -10.37 17.88
CA HIS A 97 15.93 -11.62 18.63
C HIS A 97 17.40 -12.04 18.61
N PHE A 98 18.05 -12.04 17.45
CA PHE A 98 19.43 -12.45 17.27
C PHE A 98 20.46 -11.36 17.55
N ALA A 99 20.08 -10.10 17.72
CA ALA A 99 21.01 -9.04 18.07
C ALA A 99 21.65 -9.31 19.45
N ASP A 100 22.98 -9.26 19.49
CA ASP A 100 23.76 -9.34 20.74
C ASP A 100 23.73 -8.02 21.49
N LEU A 101 23.72 -6.92 20.73
CA LEU A 101 23.75 -5.55 21.20
C LEU A 101 22.83 -4.70 20.34
N VAL A 102 22.11 -3.79 20.96
CA VAL A 102 21.32 -2.76 20.29
C VAL A 102 22.00 -1.42 20.44
N ILE A 103 22.15 -0.68 19.33
CA ILE A 103 22.64 0.69 19.34
C ILE A 103 21.45 1.64 19.18
N GLY A 104 21.41 2.63 20.05
CA GLY A 104 20.48 3.73 20.01
C GLY A 104 21.22 5.08 20.03
N GLU A 105 20.61 6.11 19.51
CA GLU A 105 21.12 7.46 19.52
C GLU A 105 20.13 8.41 20.17
N THR A 106 20.63 9.42 20.88
CA THR A 106 19.79 10.42 21.56
C THR A 106 19.12 11.38 20.57
N THR A 107 18.34 10.83 19.63
CA THR A 107 17.62 11.60 18.61
C THR A 107 16.41 12.31 19.21
N CYS A 108 15.23 11.70 19.23
CA CYS A 108 14.04 12.28 19.83
C CYS A 108 13.73 11.67 21.21
N ASP A 109 12.91 12.35 22.01
CA ASP A 109 12.56 11.92 23.37
C ASP A 109 11.90 10.55 23.39
N GLY A 110 11.06 10.25 22.42
CA GLY A 110 10.42 8.95 22.30
C GLY A 110 11.42 7.80 22.12
N LYS A 111 12.43 7.98 21.25
CA LYS A 111 13.49 6.99 21.05
C LYS A 111 14.37 6.83 22.28
N LYS A 112 14.78 7.92 22.93
CA LYS A 112 15.57 7.85 24.16
C LYS A 112 14.89 6.99 25.22
N LYS A 113 13.59 7.21 25.43
CA LYS A 113 12.82 6.43 26.41
C LYS A 113 12.55 4.98 25.95
N MET A 114 12.39 4.76 24.66
CA MET A 114 12.32 3.43 24.09
C MET A 114 13.59 2.61 24.39
N TYR A 115 14.76 3.20 24.21
CA TYR A 115 16.05 2.54 24.50
C TYR A 115 16.23 2.23 25.99
N GLU A 116 15.84 3.16 26.86
CA GLU A 116 15.84 2.93 28.32
C GLU A 116 15.00 1.70 28.69
N LEU A 117 13.77 1.61 28.17
CA LEU A 117 12.89 0.46 28.41
C LEU A 117 13.46 -0.83 27.79
N MET A 118 14.05 -0.76 26.59
CA MET A 118 14.67 -1.92 25.95
C MET A 118 15.88 -2.45 26.74
N SER A 119 16.60 -1.58 27.45
CA SER A 119 17.75 -1.99 28.25
C SER A 119 17.42 -2.93 29.41
N GLU A 120 16.15 -3.05 29.79
CA GLU A 120 15.69 -3.99 30.81
C GLU A 120 15.74 -5.47 30.35
N PHE A 121 15.73 -5.72 29.02
CA PHE A 121 15.67 -7.09 28.49
C PHE A 121 16.65 -7.38 27.32
N LYS A 122 17.40 -6.38 26.85
CA LYS A 122 18.43 -6.51 25.81
C LYS A 122 19.60 -5.58 26.14
N PRO A 123 20.87 -5.96 25.91
CA PRO A 123 21.98 -5.03 25.99
C PRO A 123 21.77 -3.86 25.02
N VAL A 124 21.77 -2.63 25.51
CA VAL A 124 21.62 -1.40 24.73
C VAL A 124 22.77 -0.45 25.02
N HIS A 125 23.47 0.01 24.00
CA HIS A 125 24.41 1.12 24.07
C HIS A 125 23.81 2.34 23.42
N VAL A 126 23.75 3.45 24.15
CA VAL A 126 23.17 4.71 23.66
C VAL A 126 24.28 5.71 23.37
N MET A 127 24.41 6.12 22.12
CA MET A 127 25.30 7.17 21.68
C MET A 127 24.66 8.54 21.89
N GLU A 128 25.38 9.44 22.51
CA GLU A 128 24.93 10.81 22.71
C GLU A 128 25.15 11.62 21.42
N LEU A 129 24.05 11.98 20.75
CA LEU A 129 24.09 12.73 19.51
C LEU A 129 24.00 14.25 19.81
N PRO A 130 24.91 15.09 19.27
CA PRO A 130 24.75 16.54 19.37
C PRO A 130 23.51 17.01 18.59
N ASN A 131 22.86 18.06 19.05
CA ASN A 131 21.68 18.62 18.42
C ASN A 131 21.98 19.71 17.38
N SER A 132 23.24 19.93 17.04
CA SER A 132 23.66 20.87 16.00
C SER A 132 24.83 20.33 15.19
N GLN A 133 24.90 20.77 13.94
CA GLN A 133 25.93 20.39 12.96
C GLN A 133 27.13 21.40 12.99
N SER A 134 27.39 22.00 14.16
CA SER A 134 28.50 22.93 14.38
C SER A 134 29.83 22.18 14.57
N GLU A 135 30.96 22.90 14.44
CA GLU A 135 32.30 22.32 14.73
C GLU A 135 32.40 21.78 16.16
N ARG A 136 31.71 22.39 17.13
CA ARG A 136 31.62 21.84 18.49
C ARG A 136 30.84 20.55 18.52
N GLY A 137 29.74 20.47 17.77
CA GLY A 137 28.97 19.25 17.59
C GLY A 137 29.77 18.14 16.92
N LEU A 138 30.57 18.48 15.90
CA LEU A 138 31.46 17.55 15.21
C LEU A 138 32.51 16.96 16.15
N ALA A 139 33.20 17.80 16.93
CA ALA A 139 34.19 17.32 17.89
C ALA A 139 33.55 16.43 18.97
N PHE A 140 32.37 16.78 19.44
CA PHE A 140 31.62 15.94 20.38
C PHE A 140 31.25 14.58 19.75
N TRP A 141 30.72 14.57 18.53
CA TRP A 141 30.31 13.36 17.84
C TRP A 141 31.49 12.43 17.51
N LYS A 142 32.62 13.00 17.13
CA LYS A 142 33.87 12.25 16.95
C LYS A 142 34.27 11.50 18.22
N ASN A 143 34.25 12.17 19.37
CA ASN A 143 34.59 11.57 20.65
C ASN A 143 33.58 10.45 21.00
N GLU A 144 32.31 10.63 20.69
CA GLU A 144 31.29 9.62 20.93
C GLU A 144 31.46 8.37 20.05
N ILE A 145 31.91 8.54 18.81
CA ILE A 145 32.28 7.45 17.91
C ILE A 145 33.47 6.65 18.47
N ILE A 146 34.50 7.35 18.98
CA ILE A 146 35.66 6.72 19.62
C ILE A 146 35.23 5.96 20.88
N ARG A 147 34.41 6.55 21.73
CA ARG A 147 33.85 5.92 22.94
C ARG A 147 33.04 4.65 22.58
N THR A 148 32.27 4.71 21.52
CA THR A 148 31.49 3.55 21.04
C THR A 148 32.41 2.44 20.53
N LYS A 149 33.50 2.78 19.82
CA LYS A 149 34.53 1.83 19.40
C LYS A 149 35.15 1.14 20.63
N GLU A 150 35.54 1.91 21.65
CA GLU A 150 36.12 1.35 22.91
C GLU A 150 35.11 0.44 23.62
N TYR A 151 33.82 0.84 23.67
CA TYR A 151 32.76 0.00 24.22
C TYR A 151 32.62 -1.33 23.45
N PHE A 152 32.74 -1.32 22.11
CA PHE A 152 32.69 -2.54 21.30
C PHE A 152 33.88 -3.45 21.58
N GLU A 153 35.07 -2.89 21.76
CA GLU A 153 36.27 -3.67 22.13
C GLU A 153 36.07 -4.40 23.46
N GLU A 154 35.53 -3.70 24.46
CA GLU A 154 35.22 -4.30 25.76
C GLU A 154 34.10 -5.35 25.65
N PHE A 155 32.98 -5.01 25.02
CA PHE A 155 31.79 -5.87 24.95
C PHE A 155 32.03 -7.15 24.16
N PHE A 156 32.75 -7.07 23.04
CA PHE A 156 33.03 -8.22 22.17
C PHE A 156 34.39 -8.88 22.47
N HIS A 157 35.16 -8.34 23.38
CA HIS A 157 36.51 -8.80 23.69
C HIS A 157 37.43 -8.86 22.47
N LYS A 158 37.39 -7.85 21.61
CA LYS A 158 38.13 -7.71 20.37
C LYS A 158 38.82 -6.35 20.28
N VAL A 159 39.99 -6.31 19.64
CA VAL A 159 40.67 -5.05 19.32
C VAL A 159 40.22 -4.57 17.94
N ILE A 160 39.86 -3.32 17.82
CA ILE A 160 39.48 -2.67 16.56
C ILE A 160 40.59 -1.71 16.17
N THR A 161 41.37 -2.10 15.16
CA THR A 161 42.45 -1.25 14.63
C THR A 161 41.88 -0.19 13.67
N GLU A 162 42.65 0.87 13.46
CA GLU A 162 42.29 1.90 12.48
C GLU A 162 42.24 1.31 11.05
N GLU A 163 43.09 0.38 10.71
CA GLU A 163 43.07 -0.33 9.43
C GLU A 163 41.73 -1.05 9.21
N MET A 164 41.22 -1.79 10.22
CA MET A 164 39.92 -2.45 10.15
C MET A 164 38.78 -1.45 9.93
N ILE A 165 38.88 -0.23 10.53
CA ILE A 165 37.87 0.83 10.31
C ILE A 165 37.97 1.36 8.88
N ARG A 166 39.16 1.60 8.35
CA ARG A 166 39.38 2.06 6.97
C ARG A 166 38.87 1.05 5.94
N ASP A 167 39.13 -0.25 6.16
CA ASP A 167 38.58 -1.32 5.31
C ASP A 167 37.02 -1.31 5.32
N ALA A 168 36.44 -1.16 6.50
CA ALA A 168 34.98 -1.06 6.64
C ALA A 168 34.42 0.20 5.97
N VAL A 169 35.11 1.34 6.08
CA VAL A 169 34.75 2.60 5.39
C VAL A 169 34.80 2.39 3.88
N HIS A 170 35.88 1.82 3.36
CA HIS A 170 36.03 1.56 1.93
C HIS A 170 34.88 0.70 1.39
N LEU A 171 34.60 -0.43 2.02
CA LEU A 171 33.53 -1.32 1.61
C LEU A 171 32.14 -0.63 1.70
N ASN A 172 31.88 0.09 2.80
CA ASN A 172 30.60 0.75 2.99
C ASN A 172 30.39 1.91 2.02
N ASN A 173 31.46 2.63 1.65
CA ASN A 173 31.42 3.63 0.59
C ASN A 173 31.10 3.02 -0.78
N GLN A 174 31.67 1.88 -1.13
CA GLN A 174 31.34 1.15 -2.37
C GLN A 174 29.84 0.80 -2.41
N ILE A 175 29.28 0.33 -1.29
CA ILE A 175 27.83 0.04 -1.17
C ILE A 175 27.02 1.31 -1.35
N ARG A 176 27.35 2.40 -0.62
CA ARG A 176 26.66 3.70 -0.73
C ARG A 176 26.65 4.22 -2.16
N MET A 177 27.82 4.24 -2.80
CA MET A 177 27.95 4.75 -4.16
C MET A 177 27.18 3.92 -5.18
N SER A 178 27.18 2.59 -5.03
CA SER A 178 26.40 1.70 -5.88
C SER A 178 24.90 1.96 -5.75
N LEU A 179 24.39 2.08 -4.52
CA LEU A 179 22.97 2.41 -4.26
C LEU A 179 22.60 3.82 -4.71
N LYS A 180 23.49 4.80 -4.51
CA LYS A 180 23.31 6.16 -5.02
C LYS A 180 23.15 6.13 -6.55
N SER A 181 24.05 5.43 -7.25
CA SER A 181 24.01 5.31 -8.71
C SER A 181 22.73 4.64 -9.23
N LEU A 182 22.12 3.74 -8.44
CA LEU A 182 20.83 3.15 -8.74
C LEU A 182 19.69 4.18 -8.59
N CYS A 183 19.70 4.95 -7.50
CA CYS A 183 18.72 6.03 -7.30
C CYS A 183 18.83 7.10 -8.41
N GLU A 184 20.03 7.40 -8.89
CA GLU A 184 20.28 8.38 -9.94
C GLU A 184 19.69 7.99 -11.30
N LEU A 185 19.29 6.74 -11.52
CA LEU A 185 18.50 6.35 -12.70
C LEU A 185 17.19 7.13 -12.80
N MET A 186 16.64 7.54 -11.66
CA MET A 186 15.41 8.32 -11.60
C MET A 186 15.57 9.78 -12.06
N LYS A 187 16.80 10.24 -12.38
CA LYS A 187 17.07 11.52 -13.06
C LYS A 187 16.67 11.46 -14.55
N LEU A 188 16.58 10.26 -15.13
CA LEU A 188 16.11 10.08 -16.51
C LEU A 188 14.64 10.53 -16.64
N ASP A 189 14.30 11.15 -17.77
CA ASP A 189 12.96 11.58 -18.11
C ASP A 189 12.61 11.10 -19.53
N PRO A 190 11.59 10.23 -19.67
CA PRO A 190 10.72 9.64 -18.64
C PRO A 190 11.46 8.73 -17.64
N ALA A 191 10.92 8.58 -16.43
CA ALA A 191 11.52 7.70 -15.44
C ALA A 191 11.52 6.23 -15.90
N PRO A 192 12.62 5.47 -15.66
CA PRO A 192 12.73 4.10 -16.16
C PRO A 192 11.83 3.10 -15.42
N VAL A 193 11.64 3.29 -14.12
CA VAL A 193 10.89 2.39 -13.22
C VAL A 193 10.10 3.18 -12.19
N LEU A 194 9.23 2.54 -11.43
CA LEU A 194 8.53 3.15 -10.31
C LEU A 194 9.48 3.45 -9.14
N GLY A 195 9.23 4.54 -8.42
CA GLY A 195 9.97 4.89 -7.21
C GLY A 195 9.79 3.86 -6.10
N GLU A 196 8.61 3.20 -6.03
CA GLU A 196 8.42 2.05 -5.11
C GLU A 196 9.41 0.93 -5.39
N ASP A 197 9.73 0.66 -6.67
CA ASP A 197 10.67 -0.42 -7.02
C ASP A 197 12.11 -0.04 -6.66
N ILE A 198 12.53 1.21 -6.88
CA ILE A 198 13.83 1.71 -6.39
C ILE A 198 13.89 1.59 -4.86
N GLN A 199 12.83 2.00 -4.17
CA GLN A 199 12.78 1.91 -2.71
C GLN A 199 12.88 0.46 -2.20
N LYS A 200 12.21 -0.48 -2.86
CA LYS A 200 12.33 -1.92 -2.54
C LYS A 200 13.76 -2.42 -2.72
N MET A 201 14.44 -2.00 -3.77
CA MET A 201 15.85 -2.37 -4.02
C MET A 201 16.79 -1.78 -2.97
N VAL A 202 16.65 -0.48 -2.64
CA VAL A 202 17.46 0.18 -1.61
C VAL A 202 17.21 -0.44 -0.22
N GLN A 203 15.95 -0.74 0.11
CA GLN A 203 15.64 -1.40 1.38
C GLN A 203 16.08 -2.87 1.40
N GLY A 204 15.88 -3.59 0.31
CA GLY A 204 16.28 -4.99 0.18
C GLY A 204 17.79 -5.19 0.32
N SER A 205 18.61 -4.24 -0.17
CA SER A 205 20.06 -4.30 -0.05
C SER A 205 20.54 -4.25 1.41
N LYS A 206 19.79 -3.62 2.32
CA LYS A 206 20.10 -3.59 3.77
C LYS A 206 19.95 -4.95 4.46
N TYR A 207 19.29 -5.90 3.81
CA TYR A 207 19.12 -7.28 4.27
C TYR A 207 20.00 -8.29 3.52
N ARG A 208 21.03 -7.80 2.83
CA ARG A 208 22.11 -8.60 2.23
C ARG A 208 23.34 -8.45 3.10
N PHE A 209 23.75 -9.52 3.74
CA PHE A 209 24.85 -9.48 4.71
C PHE A 209 26.19 -9.91 4.11
N ASP A 210 26.20 -10.39 2.87
CA ASP A 210 27.40 -10.45 2.04
C ASP A 210 27.66 -9.06 1.43
N PHE A 211 28.26 -8.20 2.26
CA PHE A 211 28.51 -6.81 1.93
C PHE A 211 29.44 -6.64 0.71
N ALA A 212 30.38 -7.57 0.51
CA ALA A 212 31.37 -7.50 -0.58
C ALA A 212 30.72 -7.69 -1.96
N THR A 213 29.66 -8.49 -2.08
CA THR A 213 28.97 -8.74 -3.36
C THR A 213 27.90 -7.72 -3.69
N THR A 214 27.41 -6.98 -2.69
CA THR A 214 26.32 -6.01 -2.86
C THR A 214 26.57 -4.97 -3.97
N PRO A 215 27.74 -4.31 -4.09
CA PRO A 215 28.00 -3.36 -5.16
C PRO A 215 27.88 -3.95 -6.57
N ALA A 216 28.37 -5.20 -6.76
CA ALA A 216 28.31 -5.88 -8.05
C ALA A 216 26.87 -6.20 -8.47
N ILE A 217 26.06 -6.67 -7.53
CA ILE A 217 24.63 -6.99 -7.77
C ILE A 217 23.84 -5.72 -8.09
N VAL A 218 24.04 -4.64 -7.33
CA VAL A 218 23.38 -3.36 -7.59
C VAL A 218 23.76 -2.82 -8.98
N LYS A 219 25.04 -2.95 -9.35
CA LYS A 219 25.54 -2.58 -10.67
C LYS A 219 24.85 -3.38 -11.78
N GLU A 220 24.71 -4.70 -11.63
CA GLU A 220 24.03 -5.55 -12.61
C GLU A 220 22.56 -5.14 -12.82
N VAL A 221 21.82 -4.89 -11.71
CA VAL A 221 20.44 -4.40 -11.76
C VAL A 221 20.37 -3.05 -12.48
N ARG A 222 21.27 -2.13 -12.12
CA ARG A 222 21.34 -0.81 -12.77
C ARG A 222 21.58 -0.91 -14.28
N GLU A 223 22.55 -1.72 -14.71
CA GLU A 223 22.87 -1.93 -16.12
C GLU A 223 21.70 -2.58 -16.88
N ARG A 224 20.96 -3.49 -16.23
CA ARG A 224 19.76 -4.08 -16.81
C ARG A 224 18.67 -3.01 -17.05
N ILE A 225 18.38 -2.19 -16.04
CA ILE A 225 17.39 -1.10 -16.18
C ILE A 225 17.80 -0.15 -17.31
N LEU A 226 19.07 0.21 -17.42
CA LEU A 226 19.55 1.09 -18.50
C LEU A 226 19.37 0.46 -19.89
N ARG A 227 19.71 -0.80 -20.07
CA ARG A 227 19.48 -1.50 -21.35
C ARG A 227 17.99 -1.52 -21.72
N GLU A 228 17.12 -1.84 -20.76
CA GLU A 228 15.68 -1.85 -20.98
C GLU A 228 15.16 -0.44 -21.31
N TYR A 229 15.71 0.60 -20.69
CA TYR A 229 15.40 2.00 -21.00
C TYR A 229 15.81 2.37 -22.44
N GLU A 230 17.01 2.00 -22.87
CA GLU A 230 17.50 2.21 -24.23
C GLU A 230 16.66 1.46 -25.29
N GLU A 231 16.02 0.35 -24.92
CA GLU A 231 15.05 -0.38 -25.73
C GLU A 231 13.67 0.30 -25.76
N GLY A 232 13.50 1.45 -25.08
CA GLY A 232 12.24 2.21 -25.03
C GLY A 232 11.27 1.75 -23.92
N LYS A 233 11.71 0.91 -22.99
CA LYS A 233 10.90 0.50 -21.83
C LYS A 233 11.05 1.52 -20.70
N HIS A 234 10.09 2.38 -20.57
CA HIS A 234 10.00 3.41 -19.53
C HIS A 234 8.55 3.77 -19.22
N LEU A 235 8.33 4.54 -18.16
CA LEU A 235 6.98 4.83 -17.64
C LEU A 235 6.17 5.86 -18.46
N GLY A 236 6.73 6.47 -19.50
CA GLY A 236 6.13 7.63 -20.12
C GLY A 236 6.21 8.89 -19.22
N LYS A 237 5.75 10.02 -19.74
CA LYS A 237 5.81 11.30 -19.02
C LYS A 237 4.80 11.34 -17.88
N ARG A 238 5.26 11.66 -16.67
CA ARG A 238 4.45 11.73 -15.42
C ARG A 238 4.93 12.87 -14.55
N PRO A 239 4.08 13.46 -13.67
CA PRO A 239 4.54 14.36 -12.62
C PRO A 239 5.62 13.70 -11.77
N ARG A 240 6.74 14.39 -11.61
CA ARG A 240 7.94 13.90 -10.90
C ARG A 240 7.91 14.39 -9.46
N ILE A 241 7.73 13.48 -8.53
CA ILE A 241 7.46 13.79 -7.14
C ILE A 241 8.67 13.43 -6.25
N LEU A 242 9.11 14.41 -5.48
CA LEU A 242 10.00 14.18 -4.34
C LEU A 242 9.15 13.82 -3.11
N VAL A 243 9.43 12.70 -2.48
CA VAL A 243 8.86 12.35 -1.16
C VAL A 243 9.90 12.59 -0.09
N THR A 244 9.58 13.45 0.89
CA THR A 244 10.46 13.78 2.04
C THR A 244 9.77 13.48 3.38
N GLY A 245 10.44 13.72 4.51
CA GLY A 245 9.87 13.63 5.85
C GLY A 245 10.32 12.41 6.66
N CYS A 246 9.35 11.72 7.28
CA CYS A 246 9.61 10.55 8.10
C CYS A 246 10.06 9.33 7.26
N PRO A 247 10.78 8.36 7.86
CA PRO A 247 11.17 7.13 7.17
C PRO A 247 9.98 6.37 6.61
N ILE A 248 10.13 5.82 5.39
CA ILE A 248 9.10 5.09 4.67
C ILE A 248 9.50 3.62 4.50
N GLY A 249 8.57 2.71 4.82
CA GLY A 249 8.68 1.27 4.65
C GLY A 249 7.40 0.57 5.09
N GLY A 250 7.22 -0.71 4.78
CA GLY A 250 6.04 -1.49 5.20
C GLY A 250 4.72 -0.76 4.91
N ASP A 251 3.90 -0.58 5.95
CA ASP A 251 2.55 0.02 5.83
C ASP A 251 2.56 1.48 5.38
N SER A 252 3.66 2.22 5.58
CA SER A 252 3.76 3.61 5.10
C SER A 252 4.07 3.74 3.60
N LEU A 253 4.36 2.65 2.88
CA LEU A 253 4.47 2.65 1.42
C LEU A 253 3.17 3.06 0.72
N LYS A 254 2.04 3.06 1.45
CA LYS A 254 0.74 3.55 0.94
C LYS A 254 0.82 4.96 0.35
N VAL A 255 1.71 5.83 0.86
CA VAL A 255 1.89 7.19 0.32
C VAL A 255 2.53 7.15 -1.07
N ILE A 256 3.61 6.38 -1.24
CA ILE A 256 4.27 6.22 -2.54
C ILE A 256 3.30 5.58 -3.54
N ARG A 257 2.63 4.50 -3.14
CA ARG A 257 1.62 3.82 -3.98
C ARG A 257 0.48 4.73 -4.40
N ALA A 258 0.01 5.57 -3.48
CA ALA A 258 -1.06 6.53 -3.81
C ALA A 258 -0.60 7.57 -4.85
N ILE A 259 0.65 8.06 -4.79
CA ILE A 259 1.22 8.94 -5.82
C ILE A 259 1.27 8.21 -7.17
N GLU A 260 1.82 7.00 -7.20
CA GLU A 260 2.10 6.27 -8.45
C GLU A 260 0.84 5.70 -9.09
N ASN A 261 -0.14 5.28 -8.28
CA ASN A 261 -1.45 4.81 -8.76
C ASN A 261 -2.31 5.96 -9.33
N ASN A 262 -2.11 7.20 -8.86
CA ASN A 262 -2.78 8.38 -9.39
C ASN A 262 -2.00 9.06 -10.53
N GLY A 263 -1.02 8.37 -11.12
CA GLY A 263 -0.34 8.78 -12.34
C GLY A 263 0.91 9.64 -12.15
N GLY A 264 1.36 9.89 -10.92
CA GLY A 264 2.67 10.46 -10.63
C GLY A 264 3.80 9.42 -10.73
N VAL A 265 5.04 9.84 -10.53
CA VAL A 265 6.21 8.98 -10.30
C VAL A 265 7.06 9.57 -9.18
N VAL A 266 7.40 8.75 -8.19
CA VAL A 266 8.31 9.16 -7.11
C VAL A 266 9.74 9.04 -7.61
N VAL A 267 10.39 10.17 -7.89
CA VAL A 267 11.75 10.19 -8.46
C VAL A 267 12.84 10.20 -7.41
N ALA A 268 12.54 10.66 -6.19
CA ALA A 268 13.47 10.61 -5.07
C ALA A 268 12.72 10.50 -3.73
N ILE A 269 13.38 9.86 -2.76
CA ILE A 269 12.90 9.75 -1.38
C ILE A 269 13.97 10.32 -0.46
N GLU A 270 13.73 11.54 0.05
CA GLU A 270 14.63 12.24 0.95
C GLU A 270 14.27 11.94 2.41
N ASN A 271 14.75 10.83 2.94
CA ASN A 271 14.64 10.44 4.35
C ASN A 271 15.67 9.37 4.73
N CYS A 272 15.62 8.85 5.97
CA CYS A 272 16.53 7.79 6.45
C CYS A 272 16.41 6.47 5.69
N SER A 273 15.33 6.27 4.94
CA SER A 273 15.11 5.07 4.13
C SER A 273 15.61 5.23 2.69
N GLY A 274 15.94 6.44 2.27
CA GLY A 274 16.28 6.80 0.88
C GLY A 274 17.62 7.55 0.74
N VAL A 275 17.63 8.57 -0.12
CA VAL A 275 18.83 9.25 -0.61
C VAL A 275 19.64 9.94 0.49
N ARG A 276 18.99 10.43 1.56
CA ARG A 276 19.66 11.16 2.68
C ARG A 276 20.87 10.40 3.24
N THR A 277 20.79 9.09 3.37
CA THR A 277 21.88 8.28 3.91
C THR A 277 22.97 7.97 2.88
N LEU A 278 22.67 8.12 1.60
CA LEU A 278 23.54 7.82 0.47
C LEU A 278 24.26 9.06 -0.08
N ALA A 279 23.87 10.27 0.34
CA ALA A 279 24.28 11.52 -0.29
C ALA A 279 25.81 11.69 -0.32
N ASN A 280 26.48 11.52 0.82
CA ASN A 280 27.90 11.75 0.96
C ASN A 280 28.64 10.49 1.45
N PRO A 281 29.73 10.06 0.80
CA PRO A 281 30.62 9.02 1.33
C PRO A 281 31.42 9.55 2.53
N VAL A 282 32.05 8.65 3.28
CA VAL A 282 33.12 8.99 4.23
C VAL A 282 34.37 9.32 3.41
N GLU A 283 35.08 10.38 3.75
CA GLU A 283 36.36 10.70 3.13
C GLU A 283 37.39 9.64 3.51
N GLU A 284 38.02 9.00 2.50
CA GLU A 284 38.97 7.89 2.71
C GLU A 284 40.41 8.39 2.78
N ASP A 285 40.75 9.43 2.00
CA ASP A 285 42.09 10.03 1.95
C ASP A 285 42.24 11.11 3.03
N THR A 286 42.30 10.66 4.28
CA THR A 286 42.35 11.51 5.46
C THR A 286 43.30 10.98 6.52
N ASP A 287 43.98 11.86 7.26
CA ASP A 287 44.78 11.52 8.41
C ASP A 287 43.97 11.16 9.66
N ASP A 288 42.69 11.56 9.70
CA ASP A 288 41.78 11.34 10.83
C ASP A 288 40.47 10.70 10.38
N ILE A 289 40.47 9.36 10.34
CA ILE A 289 39.31 8.59 9.91
C ILE A 289 38.09 8.76 10.80
N TYR A 290 38.28 9.00 12.11
CA TYR A 290 37.17 9.23 13.05
C TYR A 290 36.49 10.56 12.79
N GLU A 291 37.25 11.59 12.43
CA GLU A 291 36.66 12.88 12.05
C GLU A 291 35.90 12.76 10.72
N ALA A 292 36.45 12.06 9.74
CA ALA A 292 35.77 11.82 8.46
C ALA A 292 34.44 11.08 8.65
N ILE A 293 34.44 10.03 9.48
CA ILE A 293 33.21 9.33 9.85
C ILE A 293 32.24 10.27 10.57
N ALA A 294 32.72 11.02 11.56
CA ALA A 294 31.88 11.95 12.31
C ALA A 294 31.25 13.00 11.40
N ARG A 295 32.02 13.58 10.49
CA ARG A 295 31.55 14.59 9.52
C ARG A 295 30.47 14.03 8.60
N LYS A 296 30.68 12.82 8.04
CA LYS A 296 29.71 12.11 7.20
C LYS A 296 28.40 11.89 7.94
N TYR A 297 28.44 11.32 9.14
CA TYR A 297 27.21 10.96 9.86
C TYR A 297 26.50 12.18 10.45
N LEU A 298 27.24 13.17 10.96
CA LEU A 298 26.64 14.41 11.50
C LEU A 298 26.01 15.25 10.39
N SER A 299 26.47 15.14 9.13
CA SER A 299 25.84 15.86 8.00
C SER A 299 24.44 15.35 7.66
N THR A 300 23.99 14.25 8.26
CA THR A 300 22.64 13.71 8.04
C THR A 300 21.59 14.72 8.51
N GLY A 301 20.76 15.20 7.57
CA GLY A 301 19.75 16.23 7.82
C GLY A 301 18.47 15.64 8.45
N CYS A 302 18.54 15.22 9.71
CA CYS A 302 17.34 14.80 10.45
C CYS A 302 16.68 15.98 11.15
N SER A 303 15.36 16.00 11.24
CA SER A 303 14.55 17.05 11.90
C SER A 303 14.86 17.29 13.39
N ILE A 304 15.74 16.47 13.99
CA ILE A 304 16.22 16.68 15.37
C ILE A 304 17.40 17.66 15.44
N MET A 305 18.03 18.02 14.32
CA MET A 305 19.10 19.00 14.24
C MET A 305 18.54 20.43 14.24
N THR A 306 19.28 21.35 14.86
CA THR A 306 18.88 22.76 14.97
C THR A 306 20.10 23.68 14.91
N PRO A 307 20.26 24.52 13.85
CA PRO A 307 19.48 24.50 12.60
C PRO A 307 19.71 23.22 11.77
N ASN A 308 18.89 22.98 10.73
CA ASN A 308 19.00 21.80 9.86
C ASN A 308 19.18 22.22 8.39
N ASP A 309 20.13 23.09 8.13
CA ASP A 309 20.38 23.65 6.80
C ASP A 309 20.79 22.56 5.80
N ASN A 310 21.56 21.57 6.25
CA ASN A 310 21.95 20.43 5.41
C ASN A 310 20.75 19.67 4.78
N ARG A 311 19.60 19.65 5.45
CA ARG A 311 18.40 19.04 4.87
C ARG A 311 17.79 19.90 3.78
N ILE A 312 17.75 21.21 3.98
CA ILE A 312 17.25 22.18 2.99
C ILE A 312 18.12 22.13 1.74
N ASP A 313 19.45 22.16 1.92
CA ASP A 313 20.42 22.08 0.82
C ASP A 313 20.23 20.80 0.01
N LEU A 314 20.16 19.64 0.68
CA LEU A 314 19.94 18.35 0.01
C LEU A 314 18.59 18.28 -0.74
N ILE A 315 17.52 18.83 -0.16
CA ILE A 315 16.22 18.92 -0.85
C ILE A 315 16.34 19.80 -2.09
N GLY A 316 17.07 20.92 -2.00
CA GLY A 316 17.32 21.81 -3.12
C GLY A 316 18.08 21.13 -4.25
N GLU A 317 19.17 20.42 -3.94
CA GLU A 317 19.93 19.62 -4.89
C GLU A 317 19.06 18.55 -5.59
N ILE A 318 18.26 17.81 -4.81
CA ILE A 318 17.36 16.80 -5.36
C ILE A 318 16.30 17.41 -6.29
N ILE A 319 15.71 18.55 -5.90
CA ILE A 319 14.71 19.23 -6.74
C ILE A 319 15.30 19.56 -8.11
N ASP A 320 16.50 20.12 -8.13
CA ASP A 320 17.15 20.57 -9.36
C ASP A 320 17.65 19.39 -10.21
N GLU A 321 18.32 18.40 -9.58
CA GLU A 321 18.93 17.28 -10.30
C GLU A 321 17.92 16.24 -10.82
N TYR A 322 16.82 16.03 -10.10
CA TYR A 322 15.79 15.07 -10.47
C TYR A 322 14.61 15.70 -11.19
N HIS A 323 14.68 16.98 -11.52
CA HIS A 323 13.62 17.72 -12.23
C HIS A 323 12.26 17.50 -11.57
N VAL A 324 12.17 17.84 -10.28
CA VAL A 324 10.99 17.61 -9.45
C VAL A 324 9.89 18.61 -9.81
N ASP A 325 8.67 18.12 -10.06
CA ASP A 325 7.49 18.94 -10.34
C ASP A 325 6.68 19.28 -9.08
N GLY A 326 6.87 18.51 -7.99
CA GLY A 326 6.19 18.75 -6.72
C GLY A 326 6.76 17.95 -5.57
N VAL A 327 6.52 18.42 -4.34
CA VAL A 327 7.06 17.81 -3.11
C VAL A 327 5.93 17.34 -2.21
N VAL A 328 6.01 16.09 -1.77
CA VAL A 328 5.13 15.48 -0.77
C VAL A 328 5.93 15.19 0.49
N GLU A 329 5.58 15.81 1.61
CA GLU A 329 6.19 15.51 2.89
C GLU A 329 5.32 14.58 3.73
N MET A 330 5.82 13.38 4.03
CA MET A 330 5.14 12.43 4.90
C MET A 330 5.54 12.64 6.36
N ILE A 331 4.58 12.99 7.19
CA ILE A 331 4.73 13.22 8.63
C ILE A 331 4.01 12.09 9.36
N LEU A 332 4.73 11.36 10.22
CA LEU A 332 4.09 10.38 11.10
C LEU A 332 3.39 11.09 12.26
N THR A 333 2.15 10.79 12.49
CA THR A 333 1.35 11.32 13.60
C THR A 333 2.12 11.19 14.92
N GLY A 334 2.31 12.30 15.64
CA GLY A 334 3.11 12.31 16.87
C GLY A 334 4.64 12.45 16.66
N CYS A 335 5.13 12.62 15.43
CA CYS A 335 6.51 13.02 15.17
C CYS A 335 6.65 14.54 15.25
N HIS A 336 6.86 15.06 16.45
CA HIS A 336 6.85 16.51 16.71
C HIS A 336 7.98 17.24 15.99
N SER A 337 9.17 16.67 15.90
CA SER A 337 10.31 17.31 15.24
C SER A 337 10.06 17.50 13.74
N THR A 338 9.62 16.47 13.03
CA THR A 338 9.29 16.58 11.59
C THR A 338 8.08 17.50 11.37
N GLY A 339 7.04 17.37 12.21
CA GLY A 339 5.86 18.23 12.10
C GLY A 339 6.18 19.73 12.32
N ALA A 340 7.08 20.06 13.25
CA ALA A 340 7.50 21.45 13.45
C ALA A 340 8.40 21.96 12.32
N GLU A 341 9.30 21.12 11.81
CA GLU A 341 10.23 21.49 10.74
C GLU A 341 9.53 21.67 9.38
N SER A 342 8.40 21.00 9.16
CA SER A 342 7.66 21.06 7.88
C SER A 342 7.34 22.50 7.41
N ILE A 343 7.27 23.45 8.33
CA ILE A 343 7.07 24.87 7.96
C ILE A 343 8.26 25.42 7.16
N TYR A 344 9.49 25.02 7.49
CA TYR A 344 10.70 25.47 6.78
C TYR A 344 10.78 24.80 5.41
N ILE A 345 10.50 23.48 5.34
CA ILE A 345 10.47 22.75 4.08
C ILE A 345 9.42 23.33 3.14
N ARG A 346 8.20 23.58 3.66
CA ARG A 346 7.13 24.21 2.87
C ARG A 346 7.58 25.57 2.32
N LYS A 347 8.11 26.45 3.15
CA LYS A 347 8.56 27.78 2.71
C LYS A 347 9.62 27.67 1.64
N PHE A 348 10.65 26.86 1.85
CA PHE A 348 11.70 26.65 0.87
C PHE A 348 11.14 26.17 -0.48
N VAL A 349 10.28 25.15 -0.46
CA VAL A 349 9.69 24.58 -1.68
C VAL A 349 8.76 25.57 -2.38
N THR A 350 7.88 26.26 -1.64
CA THR A 350 6.86 27.13 -2.27
C THR A 350 7.36 28.54 -2.55
N GLU A 351 8.22 29.12 -1.72
CA GLU A 351 8.65 30.53 -1.84
C GLU A 351 9.97 30.67 -2.59
N GLU A 352 10.90 29.69 -2.47
CA GLU A 352 12.21 29.76 -3.12
C GLU A 352 12.27 28.90 -4.40
N LYS A 353 11.76 27.66 -4.35
CA LYS A 353 11.73 26.76 -5.51
C LYS A 353 10.46 26.91 -6.39
N HIS A 354 9.45 27.62 -5.90
CA HIS A 354 8.17 27.89 -6.60
C HIS A 354 7.46 26.61 -7.06
N LEU A 355 7.57 25.54 -6.26
CA LEU A 355 6.95 24.24 -6.56
C LEU A 355 5.75 23.97 -5.65
N PRO A 356 4.76 23.21 -6.15
CA PRO A 356 3.69 22.67 -5.31
C PRO A 356 4.23 21.82 -4.16
N TYR A 357 3.64 22.00 -2.97
CA TYR A 357 3.99 21.25 -1.77
C TYR A 357 2.75 20.73 -1.06
N MET A 358 2.80 19.48 -0.61
CA MET A 358 1.75 18.86 0.20
C MET A 358 2.35 18.13 1.41
N ALA A 359 1.86 18.44 2.61
CA ALA A 359 2.13 17.64 3.81
C ALA A 359 1.01 16.61 4.04
N ILE A 360 1.40 15.39 4.37
CA ILE A 360 0.50 14.27 4.68
C ILE A 360 0.83 13.77 6.08
N ASP A 361 -0.07 14.04 7.04
CA ASP A 361 -0.04 13.40 8.35
C ASP A 361 -0.67 12.01 8.25
N THR A 362 0.07 10.97 8.67
CA THR A 362 -0.38 9.60 8.57
C THR A 362 0.21 8.71 9.69
N ASP A 363 -0.29 7.51 9.81
CA ASP A 363 0.24 6.45 10.66
C ASP A 363 0.41 5.14 9.87
N TYR A 364 0.52 4.01 10.55
CA TYR A 364 0.65 2.69 9.90
C TYR A 364 -0.69 1.97 9.71
N SER A 365 -1.82 2.59 10.07
CA SER A 365 -3.14 2.02 9.79
C SER A 365 -3.52 2.18 8.31
N THR A 366 -4.48 1.40 7.86
CA THR A 366 -5.05 1.51 6.50
C THR A 366 -6.26 2.45 6.44
N ALA A 367 -6.68 3.01 7.59
CA ALA A 367 -7.93 3.77 7.71
C ALA A 367 -7.95 5.07 6.89
N ASP A 368 -6.80 5.70 6.67
CA ASP A 368 -6.64 6.97 5.96
C ASP A 368 -6.29 6.82 4.46
N GLN A 369 -6.16 5.58 3.97
CA GLN A 369 -5.65 5.27 2.62
C GLN A 369 -6.47 5.95 1.51
N ALA A 370 -7.80 5.89 1.61
CA ALA A 370 -8.69 6.53 0.64
C ALA A 370 -8.57 8.07 0.67
N GLN A 371 -8.44 8.65 1.87
CA GLN A 371 -8.28 10.10 2.03
C GLN A 371 -6.94 10.57 1.45
N ILE A 372 -5.86 9.83 1.70
CA ILE A 372 -4.53 10.10 1.15
C ILE A 372 -4.59 10.05 -0.38
N SER A 373 -5.21 9.00 -0.96
CA SER A 373 -5.35 8.87 -2.41
C SER A 373 -6.08 10.06 -3.04
N THR A 374 -7.24 10.46 -2.49
CA THR A 374 -8.00 11.60 -3.02
C THR A 374 -7.23 12.92 -2.94
N ARG A 375 -6.48 13.16 -1.85
CA ARG A 375 -5.67 14.37 -1.71
C ARG A 375 -4.51 14.40 -2.69
N LEU A 376 -3.85 13.26 -2.91
CA LEU A 376 -2.73 13.14 -3.85
C LEU A 376 -3.20 13.23 -5.30
N GLU A 377 -4.36 12.68 -5.63
CA GLU A 377 -4.99 12.86 -6.94
C GLU A 377 -5.17 14.35 -7.27
N ALA A 378 -5.81 15.12 -6.39
CA ALA A 378 -5.98 16.56 -6.57
C ALA A 378 -4.64 17.32 -6.63
N PHE A 379 -3.62 16.89 -5.87
CA PHE A 379 -2.30 17.47 -5.91
C PHE A 379 -1.60 17.24 -7.26
N LEU A 380 -1.70 16.04 -7.80
CA LEU A 380 -1.12 15.70 -9.10
C LEU A 380 -1.82 16.41 -10.26
N GLU A 381 -3.14 16.61 -10.16
CA GLU A 381 -3.89 17.43 -11.12
C GLU A 381 -3.42 18.88 -11.15
N MET A 382 -3.07 19.47 -10.00
CA MET A 382 -2.52 20.84 -9.95
C MET A 382 -1.13 20.95 -10.63
N ILE A 383 -0.33 19.88 -10.58
CA ILE A 383 1.03 19.84 -11.16
C ILE A 383 0.99 19.69 -12.67
N GLN A 384 -0.05 19.08 -13.20
CA GLN A 384 -0.26 18.92 -14.65
C GLN A 384 -1.30 19.94 -15.15
N PRO A 385 -0.93 21.19 -15.46
CA PRO A 385 -1.84 22.06 -16.16
C PRO A 385 -1.96 21.61 -17.60
N GLY A 386 -3.11 21.01 -17.95
CA GLY A 386 -3.74 21.13 -19.25
C GLY A 386 -2.94 20.76 -20.50
N GLU A 387 -2.66 19.45 -20.69
CA GLU A 387 -2.68 18.85 -22.04
C GLU A 387 -3.46 17.54 -21.93
N GLU A 388 -4.71 17.56 -22.31
CA GLU A 388 -5.75 16.54 -22.25
C GLU A 388 -6.60 16.58 -20.98
N SER A 389 -7.85 16.99 -21.14
CA SER A 389 -8.90 16.90 -20.13
C SER A 389 -9.01 15.45 -19.63
N ARG A 390 -8.64 15.20 -18.36
CA ARG A 390 -8.79 13.88 -17.75
C ARG A 390 -10.24 13.68 -17.38
N VAL A 391 -10.79 12.55 -17.78
CA VAL A 391 -12.08 12.09 -17.28
C VAL A 391 -11.86 11.48 -15.90
N ASP A 392 -12.49 12.04 -14.87
CA ASP A 392 -12.52 11.40 -13.55
C ASP A 392 -13.36 10.12 -13.63
N ILE A 393 -12.66 9.01 -13.86
CA ILE A 393 -13.27 7.68 -14.01
C ILE A 393 -13.97 7.24 -12.73
N ASN A 394 -13.47 7.64 -11.55
CA ASN A 394 -14.10 7.30 -10.27
C ASN A 394 -15.42 8.06 -10.09
N TYR A 395 -15.47 9.30 -10.56
CA TYR A 395 -16.72 10.06 -10.52
C TYR A 395 -17.74 9.55 -11.56
N CYS A 396 -17.29 9.20 -12.76
CA CYS A 396 -18.13 8.51 -13.75
C CYS A 396 -18.71 7.21 -13.18
N TYR A 397 -17.90 6.46 -12.45
CA TYR A 397 -18.31 5.27 -11.75
C TYR A 397 -19.41 5.57 -10.72
N LYS A 398 -19.27 6.64 -9.91
CA LYS A 398 -20.31 7.10 -8.97
C LYS A 398 -21.61 7.49 -9.69
N ILE A 399 -21.54 8.19 -10.83
CA ILE A 399 -22.74 8.53 -11.62
C ILE A 399 -23.48 7.25 -12.04
N VAL A 400 -22.77 6.29 -12.59
CA VAL A 400 -23.35 5.02 -13.05
C VAL A 400 -23.95 4.23 -11.89
N LEU A 401 -23.25 4.10 -10.77
CA LEU A 401 -23.74 3.41 -9.57
C LEU A 401 -24.96 4.08 -8.97
N ASN A 402 -24.94 5.40 -8.81
CA ASN A 402 -26.08 6.17 -8.31
C ASN A 402 -27.29 6.02 -9.25
N GLY A 403 -27.05 6.05 -10.56
CA GLY A 403 -28.09 5.82 -11.55
C GLY A 403 -28.74 4.45 -11.42
N ILE A 404 -27.96 3.39 -11.21
CA ILE A 404 -28.45 2.02 -10.99
C ILE A 404 -29.25 1.96 -9.68
N THR A 405 -28.71 2.51 -8.59
CA THR A 405 -29.33 2.51 -7.26
C THR A 405 -30.67 3.26 -7.27
N GLN A 406 -30.75 4.38 -7.98
CA GLN A 406 -31.96 5.19 -8.15
C GLN A 406 -32.90 4.65 -9.23
N LYS A 407 -32.62 3.47 -9.80
CA LYS A 407 -33.41 2.84 -10.87
C LYS A 407 -33.57 3.70 -12.13
N LYS A 408 -32.61 4.58 -12.41
CA LYS A 408 -32.60 5.40 -13.63
C LYS A 408 -32.51 4.52 -14.89
N THR A 409 -33.06 5.01 -15.97
CA THR A 409 -32.92 4.34 -17.29
C THR A 409 -31.49 4.42 -17.80
N ALA A 410 -31.13 3.57 -18.75
CA ALA A 410 -29.82 3.63 -19.41
C ALA A 410 -29.58 5.00 -20.07
N LYS A 411 -30.63 5.58 -20.64
CA LYS A 411 -30.60 6.91 -21.26
C LYS A 411 -30.22 8.00 -20.25
N GLU A 412 -30.86 8.03 -19.09
CA GLU A 412 -30.59 9.00 -18.03
C GLU A 412 -29.16 8.88 -17.50
N ILE A 413 -28.65 7.65 -17.32
CA ILE A 413 -27.26 7.42 -16.89
C ILE A 413 -26.26 7.92 -17.95
N LEU A 414 -26.52 7.64 -19.22
CA LEU A 414 -25.67 8.14 -20.32
C LEU A 414 -25.70 9.66 -20.43
N GLU A 415 -26.87 10.28 -20.30
CA GLU A 415 -27.03 11.74 -20.36
C GLU A 415 -26.29 12.43 -19.20
N GLU A 416 -26.36 11.88 -17.99
CA GLU A 416 -25.59 12.39 -16.83
C GLU A 416 -24.10 12.21 -17.03
N THR A 417 -23.66 11.05 -17.54
CA THR A 417 -22.24 10.78 -17.81
C THR A 417 -21.71 11.70 -18.90
N TRP A 418 -22.46 11.88 -19.99
CA TRP A 418 -22.11 12.82 -21.06
C TRP A 418 -22.06 14.27 -20.57
N LYS A 419 -23.08 14.69 -19.81
CA LYS A 419 -23.13 16.04 -19.25
C LYS A 419 -21.93 16.34 -18.35
N TYR A 420 -21.44 15.35 -17.64
CA TYR A 420 -20.27 15.48 -16.78
C TYR A 420 -18.94 15.44 -17.57
N THR A 421 -18.81 14.49 -18.49
CA THR A 421 -17.52 14.23 -19.19
C THR A 421 -17.34 15.06 -20.45
N GLY A 422 -18.43 15.59 -21.04
CA GLY A 422 -18.42 16.16 -22.38
C GLY A 422 -18.23 15.13 -23.51
N ILE A 423 -18.07 13.83 -23.20
CA ILE A 423 -17.83 12.76 -24.16
C ILE A 423 -19.15 12.30 -24.76
N PRO A 424 -19.38 12.42 -26.08
CA PRO A 424 -20.56 11.85 -26.71
C PRO A 424 -20.59 10.33 -26.56
N LEU A 425 -21.69 9.82 -25.96
CA LEU A 425 -21.88 8.41 -25.64
C LEU A 425 -23.16 7.89 -26.27
N GLY A 426 -23.13 6.64 -26.75
CA GLY A 426 -24.31 5.93 -27.23
C GLY A 426 -24.29 4.45 -26.88
N ILE A 427 -25.47 3.88 -26.68
CA ILE A 427 -25.67 2.43 -26.51
C ILE A 427 -26.55 1.94 -27.64
N ARG A 428 -26.07 0.93 -28.36
CA ARG A 428 -26.84 0.12 -29.29
C ARG A 428 -27.25 -1.17 -28.62
N VAL A 429 -28.52 -1.51 -28.69
CA VAL A 429 -29.10 -2.77 -28.18
C VAL A 429 -29.91 -3.43 -29.24
N ASP A 430 -29.69 -4.72 -29.48
CA ASP A 430 -30.44 -5.54 -30.41
C ASP A 430 -31.52 -6.31 -29.61
N ILE A 431 -32.77 -5.89 -29.73
CA ILE A 431 -33.92 -6.51 -29.06
C ILE A 431 -34.81 -7.16 -30.13
N GLU A 432 -34.95 -8.48 -30.08
CA GLU A 432 -35.85 -9.28 -30.96
C GLU A 432 -35.71 -8.96 -32.45
N GLY A 433 -34.48 -8.66 -32.90
CA GLY A 433 -34.19 -8.35 -34.31
C GLY A 433 -34.41 -6.90 -34.70
N SER A 434 -34.73 -6.02 -33.75
CA SER A 434 -34.74 -4.55 -33.91
C SER A 434 -33.61 -3.90 -33.16
N GLU A 435 -32.96 -2.91 -33.80
CA GLU A 435 -31.89 -2.13 -33.19
C GLU A 435 -32.49 -0.92 -32.46
N GLU A 436 -32.27 -0.83 -31.16
CA GLU A 436 -32.59 0.36 -30.35
C GLU A 436 -31.33 1.15 -30.02
N TRP A 437 -31.45 2.48 -30.08
CA TRP A 437 -30.36 3.40 -29.78
C TRP A 437 -30.69 4.34 -28.63
N PHE A 438 -29.76 4.52 -27.71
CA PHE A 438 -29.88 5.44 -26.59
C PHE A 438 -28.61 6.31 -26.49
N GLY A 439 -28.77 7.60 -26.19
CA GLY A 439 -27.63 8.52 -25.96
C GLY A 439 -27.56 9.64 -27.01
N THR A 440 -26.32 10.05 -27.33
CA THR A 440 -26.06 11.06 -28.38
C THR A 440 -26.65 10.62 -29.71
N GLU A 441 -27.08 11.57 -30.56
CA GLU A 441 -27.64 11.27 -31.88
C GLU A 441 -26.74 10.31 -32.68
N LYS A 442 -27.32 9.19 -33.14
CA LYS A 442 -26.59 8.11 -33.84
C LYS A 442 -25.77 8.64 -35.00
N GLU A 443 -26.33 9.56 -35.76
CA GLU A 443 -25.64 10.20 -36.91
C GLU A 443 -24.39 10.97 -36.50
N THR A 444 -24.33 11.50 -35.31
CA THR A 444 -23.15 12.21 -34.76
C THR A 444 -22.01 11.24 -34.47
N ILE A 445 -22.34 10.07 -33.96
CA ILE A 445 -21.37 8.99 -33.66
C ILE A 445 -20.91 8.30 -34.94
N ASP A 446 -21.82 8.06 -35.88
CA ASP A 446 -21.49 7.41 -37.16
C ASP A 446 -20.65 8.25 -38.11
N LYS A 447 -20.77 9.58 -38.05
CA LYS A 447 -19.97 10.50 -38.91
C LYS A 447 -18.51 10.67 -38.49
N ARG A 448 -18.11 10.20 -37.29
CA ARG A 448 -16.75 10.36 -36.74
C ARG A 448 -16.07 9.00 -36.51
N GLU A 449 -16.03 8.16 -37.55
CA GLU A 449 -15.48 6.80 -37.48
C GLU A 449 -14.04 6.73 -36.94
N GLU A 450 -13.18 7.66 -37.31
CA GLU A 450 -11.76 7.68 -36.88
C GLU A 450 -11.58 7.97 -35.37
N GLN A 451 -12.53 8.66 -34.74
CA GLN A 451 -12.53 9.01 -33.33
C GLN A 451 -13.44 8.10 -32.48
N ARG A 452 -14.10 7.10 -33.09
CA ARG A 452 -15.06 6.23 -32.43
C ARG A 452 -14.36 5.09 -31.72
N LEU A 453 -14.71 4.90 -30.46
CA LEU A 453 -14.44 3.68 -29.69
C LEU A 453 -15.75 2.92 -29.47
N GLU A 454 -15.68 1.60 -29.58
CA GLU A 454 -16.80 0.69 -29.36
C GLU A 454 -16.39 -0.44 -28.45
N ARG A 455 -17.28 -0.85 -27.55
CA ARG A 455 -17.16 -2.05 -26.70
C ARG A 455 -18.46 -2.83 -26.75
N ALA A 456 -18.39 -4.03 -27.29
CA ALA A 456 -19.52 -4.95 -27.33
C ALA A 456 -19.87 -5.50 -25.95
N PHE A 457 -21.14 -5.84 -25.73
CA PHE A 457 -21.54 -6.57 -24.54
C PHE A 457 -20.99 -8.00 -24.57
N PRO A 458 -20.49 -8.54 -23.46
CA PRO A 458 -19.92 -9.90 -23.39
C PRO A 458 -20.88 -11.00 -23.87
N GLU A 459 -22.17 -10.77 -23.67
CA GLU A 459 -23.25 -11.72 -24.00
C GLU A 459 -23.86 -11.49 -25.39
N GLY A 460 -23.30 -10.57 -26.16
CA GLY A 460 -23.86 -10.15 -27.43
C GLY A 460 -25.10 -9.24 -27.30
N GLY A 461 -25.75 -8.92 -28.41
CA GLY A 461 -26.98 -8.14 -28.43
C GLY A 461 -26.78 -6.63 -28.26
N GLY A 462 -25.56 -6.10 -28.46
CA GLY A 462 -25.34 -4.67 -28.48
C GLY A 462 -23.92 -4.23 -28.13
N ALA A 463 -23.73 -2.92 -28.09
CA ALA A 463 -22.44 -2.29 -27.77
C ALA A 463 -22.62 -0.89 -27.17
N VAL A 464 -21.64 -0.43 -26.40
CA VAL A 464 -21.49 0.96 -25.97
C VAL A 464 -20.46 1.64 -26.87
N MET A 465 -20.74 2.85 -27.31
CA MET A 465 -19.89 3.64 -28.21
C MET A 465 -19.62 5.01 -27.60
N ALA A 466 -18.44 5.54 -27.91
CA ALA A 466 -18.06 6.90 -27.56
C ALA A 466 -17.28 7.53 -28.71
N ILE A 467 -17.35 8.86 -28.81
CA ILE A 467 -16.40 9.65 -29.60
C ILE A 467 -15.31 10.12 -28.65
N VAL A 468 -14.05 9.90 -29.01
CA VAL A 468 -12.89 10.39 -28.26
C VAL A 468 -12.63 11.83 -28.68
N PRO A 469 -12.87 12.85 -27.83
CA PRO A 469 -12.45 14.21 -28.11
C PRO A 469 -10.92 14.31 -28.18
N GLU A 470 -10.39 15.25 -28.96
CA GLU A 470 -8.93 15.44 -29.11
C GLU A 470 -8.25 15.78 -27.76
N GLU A 471 -8.99 16.41 -26.85
CA GLU A 471 -8.50 16.82 -25.54
C GLU A 471 -8.62 15.72 -24.47
N VAL A 472 -9.13 14.52 -24.80
CA VAL A 472 -9.39 13.44 -23.84
C VAL A 472 -8.56 12.21 -24.19
N ARG A 473 -7.89 11.63 -23.17
CA ARG A 473 -7.08 10.43 -23.39
C ARG A 473 -7.95 9.23 -23.76
N LYS A 474 -7.56 8.57 -24.85
CA LYS A 474 -8.25 7.37 -25.36
C LYS A 474 -8.38 6.26 -24.31
N GLU A 475 -7.40 6.14 -23.41
CA GLU A 475 -7.41 5.17 -22.32
C GLU A 475 -8.54 5.43 -21.32
N ASP A 476 -8.80 6.68 -20.96
CA ASP A 476 -9.87 7.04 -20.03
C ASP A 476 -11.25 6.77 -20.64
N VAL A 477 -11.42 7.10 -21.93
CA VAL A 477 -12.64 6.75 -22.67
C VAL A 477 -12.83 5.24 -22.74
N THR A 478 -11.76 4.47 -22.93
CA THR A 478 -11.80 3.00 -22.92
C THR A 478 -12.30 2.45 -21.58
N LYS A 479 -11.75 2.96 -20.45
CA LYS A 479 -12.21 2.58 -19.08
C LYS A 479 -13.66 2.97 -18.83
N LEU A 480 -14.07 4.15 -19.29
CA LEU A 480 -15.46 4.60 -19.18
C LEU A 480 -16.41 3.65 -19.93
N LEU A 481 -16.06 3.25 -21.16
CA LEU A 481 -16.85 2.28 -21.91
C LEU A 481 -16.94 0.93 -21.21
N GLU A 482 -15.86 0.45 -20.58
CA GLU A 482 -15.88 -0.80 -19.81
C GLU A 482 -16.83 -0.73 -18.61
N ILE A 483 -16.86 0.39 -17.90
CA ILE A 483 -17.78 0.62 -16.78
C ILE A 483 -19.23 0.58 -17.28
N LEU A 484 -19.53 1.29 -18.36
CA LEU A 484 -20.89 1.35 -18.93
C LEU A 484 -21.33 -0.02 -19.45
N VAL A 485 -20.45 -0.75 -20.16
CA VAL A 485 -20.73 -2.12 -20.64
C VAL A 485 -21.09 -3.04 -19.48
N ARG A 486 -20.26 -3.06 -18.43
CA ARG A 486 -20.52 -3.92 -17.26
C ARG A 486 -21.82 -3.57 -16.57
N SER A 487 -22.06 -2.27 -16.36
CA SER A 487 -23.24 -1.77 -15.67
C SER A 487 -24.52 -2.07 -16.44
N TYR A 488 -24.48 -1.95 -17.77
CA TYR A 488 -25.63 -2.23 -18.61
C TYR A 488 -25.89 -3.74 -18.75
N SER A 489 -24.84 -4.57 -18.88
CA SER A 489 -24.95 -6.03 -18.87
C SER A 489 -25.61 -6.53 -17.58
N MET A 490 -25.20 -6.01 -16.41
CA MET A 490 -25.85 -6.32 -15.12
C MET A 490 -27.32 -5.94 -15.11
N LYS A 491 -27.70 -4.78 -15.67
CA LYS A 491 -29.09 -4.32 -15.71
C LYS A 491 -29.95 -5.12 -16.67
N MET A 492 -29.38 -5.58 -17.78
CA MET A 492 -30.06 -6.47 -18.73
C MET A 492 -30.27 -7.87 -18.16
N GLN A 493 -29.29 -8.41 -17.43
CA GLN A 493 -29.44 -9.66 -16.70
C GLN A 493 -30.52 -9.57 -15.63
N ALA A 494 -30.55 -8.46 -14.85
CA ALA A 494 -31.59 -8.21 -13.87
C ALA A 494 -33.00 -8.10 -14.50
N LYS A 495 -33.13 -7.46 -15.68
CA LYS A 495 -34.41 -7.40 -16.41
C LYS A 495 -34.82 -8.75 -17.00
N ARG A 496 -33.87 -9.54 -17.53
CA ARG A 496 -34.15 -10.89 -18.03
C ARG A 496 -34.61 -11.84 -16.93
N THR A 497 -34.09 -11.66 -15.70
CA THR A 497 -34.56 -12.39 -14.51
C THR A 497 -35.94 -11.93 -14.03
N ASP A 498 -36.37 -10.69 -14.33
CA ASP A 498 -37.71 -10.20 -13.98
C ASP A 498 -38.82 -10.62 -14.96
N GLU A 499 -38.49 -10.95 -16.22
CA GLU A 499 -39.51 -11.22 -17.25
C GLU A 499 -39.57 -12.69 -17.76
N LYS A 500 -38.52 -13.49 -17.64
CA LYS A 500 -38.56 -14.91 -18.03
C LYS A 500 -37.67 -15.75 -17.10
N GLU A 501 -38.35 -16.73 -16.47
CA GLU A 501 -37.77 -17.86 -15.76
C GLU A 501 -37.42 -17.64 -14.29
N ILE A 502 -38.18 -18.32 -13.50
CA ILE A 502 -38.11 -18.42 -12.05
C ILE A 502 -36.94 -19.35 -11.73
N PRO A 503 -36.08 -18.97 -10.83
CA PRO A 503 -34.94 -19.81 -10.47
C PRO A 503 -35.40 -21.11 -9.80
N ASP A 504 -34.92 -22.23 -10.30
CA ASP A 504 -35.22 -23.54 -9.74
C ASP A 504 -34.45 -23.85 -8.45
N PHE A 505 -33.41 -23.07 -8.15
CA PHE A 505 -32.48 -23.29 -7.03
C PHE A 505 -32.23 -22.02 -6.22
N LEU A 506 -32.04 -22.17 -4.90
CA LEU A 506 -31.76 -21.08 -3.97
C LEU A 506 -30.80 -21.54 -2.87
N TRP A 507 -29.91 -20.64 -2.43
CA TRP A 507 -29.11 -20.79 -1.23
C TRP A 507 -29.64 -19.94 -0.08
N ILE A 508 -29.59 -20.49 1.14
CA ILE A 508 -29.73 -19.76 2.40
C ILE A 508 -28.48 -20.02 3.22
N ILE A 509 -27.83 -18.97 3.67
CA ILE A 509 -26.63 -19.02 4.50
C ILE A 509 -26.95 -18.37 5.83
N ALA A 510 -26.79 -19.10 6.94
CA ALA A 510 -26.99 -18.60 8.29
C ALA A 510 -25.65 -18.26 8.97
N GLU A 511 -25.66 -17.41 9.99
CA GLU A 511 -24.47 -17.18 10.81
C GLU A 511 -24.09 -18.39 11.65
N GLU A 512 -25.09 -19.12 12.17
CA GLU A 512 -24.87 -20.33 12.95
C GLU A 512 -25.62 -21.55 12.40
N SER A 513 -25.02 -22.72 12.57
CA SER A 513 -25.60 -23.99 12.10
C SER A 513 -26.95 -24.32 12.75
N LYS A 514 -27.20 -23.88 13.99
CA LYS A 514 -28.49 -24.08 14.70
C LYS A 514 -29.64 -23.38 13.97
N ASP A 515 -29.39 -22.19 13.38
CA ASP A 515 -30.39 -21.40 12.69
C ASP A 515 -30.73 -22.02 11.34
N ALA A 516 -29.71 -22.51 10.61
CA ALA A 516 -29.90 -23.29 9.38
C ALA A 516 -30.78 -24.52 9.65
N ALA A 517 -30.46 -25.31 10.67
CA ALA A 517 -31.23 -26.48 11.04
C ALA A 517 -32.69 -26.15 11.46
N TYR A 518 -32.90 -25.02 12.14
CA TYR A 518 -34.22 -24.56 12.51
C TYR A 518 -35.05 -24.13 11.29
N ILE A 519 -34.45 -23.37 10.38
CA ILE A 519 -35.10 -22.93 9.13
C ILE A 519 -35.45 -24.13 8.26
N GLU A 520 -34.54 -25.12 8.09
CA GLU A 520 -34.80 -26.33 7.36
C GLU A 520 -36.05 -27.06 7.90
N LYS A 521 -36.11 -27.23 9.22
CA LYS A 521 -37.24 -27.88 9.90
C LYS A 521 -38.57 -27.14 9.69
N GLU A 522 -38.56 -25.83 9.72
CA GLU A 522 -39.77 -25.01 9.50
C GLU A 522 -40.21 -25.03 8.02
N LEU A 523 -39.26 -24.95 7.09
CA LEU A 523 -39.55 -25.12 5.65
C LEU A 523 -40.17 -26.48 5.35
N MET A 524 -39.68 -27.55 6.00
CA MET A 524 -40.22 -28.90 5.83
C MET A 524 -41.61 -29.10 6.42
N LYS A 525 -42.03 -28.30 7.39
CA LYS A 525 -43.40 -28.35 7.95
C LYS A 525 -44.45 -27.76 7.01
N GLU A 526 -44.07 -26.80 6.19
CA GLU A 526 -44.97 -26.08 5.26
C GLU A 526 -45.17 -26.79 3.90
N LYS A 527 -45.16 -28.14 3.90
CA LYS A 527 -45.26 -28.98 2.69
C LYS A 527 -46.47 -28.70 1.82
N GLU A 528 -47.59 -28.25 2.39
CA GLU A 528 -48.81 -27.95 1.63
C GLU A 528 -48.65 -26.69 0.76
N ASN A 529 -47.87 -25.72 1.19
CA ASN A 529 -47.60 -24.48 0.47
C ASN A 529 -46.33 -24.54 -0.40
N LEU A 530 -45.51 -25.60 -0.26
CA LEU A 530 -44.24 -25.81 -0.91
C LEU A 530 -44.13 -27.21 -1.53
N SER A 531 -45.17 -27.66 -2.22
CA SER A 531 -45.36 -29.06 -2.65
C SER A 531 -44.22 -29.63 -3.51
N ASP A 532 -43.55 -28.81 -4.30
CA ASP A 532 -42.47 -29.22 -5.20
C ASP A 532 -41.06 -28.81 -4.70
N VAL A 533 -40.98 -28.13 -3.56
CA VAL A 533 -39.72 -27.64 -2.96
C VAL A 533 -39.02 -28.79 -2.24
N LYS A 534 -37.74 -29.01 -2.56
CA LYS A 534 -36.85 -29.92 -1.84
C LYS A 534 -35.78 -29.10 -1.12
N VAL A 535 -35.71 -29.31 0.19
CA VAL A 535 -34.72 -28.68 1.06
C VAL A 535 -33.59 -29.66 1.34
N HIS A 536 -32.39 -29.27 1.09
CA HIS A 536 -31.18 -30.06 1.33
C HIS A 536 -30.27 -29.31 2.30
N TYR A 537 -30.01 -29.88 3.45
CA TYR A 537 -29.01 -29.40 4.35
C TYR A 537 -27.63 -29.60 3.73
N TYR A 538 -26.81 -28.55 3.72
CA TYR A 538 -25.42 -28.61 3.30
C TYR A 538 -24.50 -28.47 4.52
N GLU A 539 -23.28 -28.94 4.43
CA GLU A 539 -22.35 -28.93 5.57
C GLU A 539 -22.27 -27.56 6.26
N GLY A 540 -22.39 -27.57 7.60
CA GLY A 540 -22.27 -26.36 8.40
C GLY A 540 -23.56 -25.55 8.53
N ASN A 541 -23.57 -24.31 8.06
CA ASN A 541 -24.63 -23.32 8.25
C ASN A 541 -25.39 -22.99 6.94
N GLU A 542 -25.41 -23.87 5.97
CA GLU A 542 -25.97 -23.63 4.65
C GLU A 542 -27.13 -24.57 4.31
N ILE A 543 -28.15 -24.03 3.64
CA ILE A 543 -29.30 -24.76 3.11
C ILE A 543 -29.37 -24.51 1.61
N PHE A 544 -29.51 -25.60 0.86
CA PHE A 544 -29.77 -25.59 -0.58
C PHE A 544 -31.21 -26.00 -0.86
N ILE A 545 -31.93 -25.19 -1.61
CA ILE A 545 -33.33 -25.41 -1.94
C ILE A 545 -33.45 -25.60 -3.44
N SER A 546 -34.19 -26.64 -3.87
CA SER A 546 -34.52 -26.92 -5.27
C SER A 546 -36.04 -27.00 -5.49
N GLY A 547 -36.49 -26.81 -6.73
CA GLY A 547 -37.91 -26.87 -7.11
C GLY A 547 -38.68 -25.58 -6.79
N ILE A 548 -38.02 -24.41 -6.79
CA ILE A 548 -38.69 -23.13 -6.59
C ILE A 548 -39.31 -22.69 -7.91
N GLN A 549 -40.57 -23.08 -8.11
CA GLN A 549 -41.35 -22.69 -9.31
C GLN A 549 -42.30 -21.54 -8.96
N GLY A 550 -41.94 -20.31 -9.34
CA GLY A 550 -42.83 -19.15 -9.23
C GLY A 550 -42.42 -18.13 -8.18
N LYS A 551 -42.68 -16.84 -8.48
CA LYS A 551 -42.44 -15.69 -7.56
C LYS A 551 -43.15 -15.89 -6.20
N GLU A 552 -44.28 -16.56 -6.20
CA GLU A 552 -45.05 -16.82 -4.99
C GLU A 552 -44.37 -17.83 -4.08
N VAL A 553 -43.79 -18.91 -4.64
CA VAL A 553 -43.03 -19.91 -3.87
C VAL A 553 -41.78 -19.29 -3.22
N ARG A 554 -41.03 -18.46 -3.96
CA ARG A 554 -39.88 -17.73 -3.43
C ARG A 554 -40.30 -16.76 -2.32
N LYS A 555 -41.42 -16.05 -2.49
CA LYS A 555 -41.96 -15.15 -1.48
C LYS A 555 -42.38 -15.90 -0.21
N ASN A 556 -42.95 -17.09 -0.34
CA ASN A 556 -43.28 -17.95 0.80
C ASN A 556 -42.04 -18.40 1.55
N VAL A 557 -40.97 -18.81 0.85
CA VAL A 557 -39.68 -19.16 1.48
C VAL A 557 -39.12 -17.98 2.26
N ILE A 558 -39.09 -16.77 1.66
CA ILE A 558 -38.61 -15.56 2.33
C ILE A 558 -39.45 -15.25 3.58
N THR A 559 -40.78 -15.41 3.48
CA THR A 559 -41.70 -15.15 4.59
C THR A 559 -41.47 -16.12 5.75
N ILE A 560 -41.25 -17.40 5.45
CA ILE A 560 -40.91 -18.42 6.46
C ILE A 560 -39.59 -18.06 7.15
N CYS A 561 -38.56 -17.75 6.37
CA CYS A 561 -37.27 -17.34 6.91
C CYS A 561 -37.38 -16.09 7.81
N LYS A 562 -38.13 -15.07 7.41
CA LYS A 562 -38.36 -13.88 8.25
C LYS A 562 -39.04 -14.24 9.57
N ARG A 563 -40.07 -15.08 9.54
CA ARG A 563 -40.75 -15.56 10.75
C ARG A 563 -39.81 -16.34 11.67
N CYS A 564 -38.95 -17.18 11.11
CA CYS A 564 -37.95 -17.93 11.89
C CYS A 564 -36.94 -17.04 12.61
N MET A 565 -36.62 -15.90 12.01
CA MET A 565 -35.59 -14.99 12.51
C MET A 565 -36.13 -13.76 13.26
N GLU A 566 -37.44 -13.68 13.54
CA GLU A 566 -38.06 -12.55 14.24
C GLU A 566 -37.50 -12.29 15.64
N THR A 567 -36.99 -13.32 16.32
CA THR A 567 -36.44 -13.24 17.67
C THR A 567 -34.95 -13.59 17.74
N ALA A 568 -34.30 -13.81 16.60
CA ALA A 568 -32.90 -14.17 16.54
C ALA A 568 -32.00 -12.93 16.58
N GLU A 569 -30.87 -13.04 17.30
CA GLU A 569 -29.82 -12.02 17.29
C GLU A 569 -28.89 -12.18 16.07
N GLU A 570 -28.88 -13.37 15.49
CA GLU A 570 -28.06 -13.76 14.32
C GLU A 570 -28.74 -13.38 13.03
N ARG A 571 -28.03 -13.50 11.91
CA ARG A 571 -28.45 -13.12 10.59
C ARG A 571 -28.43 -14.30 9.60
N ILE A 572 -29.28 -14.21 8.61
CA ILE A 572 -29.25 -15.11 7.46
C ILE A 572 -29.21 -14.30 6.16
N LEU A 573 -28.55 -14.83 5.14
CA LEU A 573 -28.60 -14.35 3.78
C LEU A 573 -29.46 -15.30 2.93
N ILE A 574 -30.46 -14.76 2.25
CA ILE A 574 -31.22 -15.48 1.22
C ILE A 574 -30.64 -15.05 -0.13
N GLY A 575 -30.08 -16.01 -0.83
CA GLY A 575 -29.43 -15.79 -2.10
C GLY A 575 -30.41 -15.54 -3.25
N ASN A 576 -29.84 -15.10 -4.37
CA ASN A 576 -30.56 -15.16 -5.64
C ASN A 576 -30.69 -16.59 -6.12
N GLY A 577 -31.79 -16.88 -6.74
CA GLY A 577 -31.96 -18.16 -7.40
C GLY A 577 -31.12 -18.26 -8.66
N PHE A 578 -30.83 -19.47 -9.07
CA PHE A 578 -30.13 -19.83 -10.32
C PHE A 578 -30.78 -21.05 -10.96
N GLN A 579 -30.56 -21.25 -12.26
CA GLN A 579 -31.23 -22.30 -13.04
C GLN A 579 -30.32 -23.47 -13.38
N ASP A 580 -29.04 -23.23 -13.60
CA ASP A 580 -28.08 -24.24 -14.00
C ASP A 580 -27.37 -24.86 -12.81
N LEU A 581 -27.57 -26.12 -12.57
CA LEU A 581 -26.95 -26.87 -11.48
C LEU A 581 -25.41 -26.92 -11.60
N ASN A 582 -24.86 -26.74 -12.80
CA ASN A 582 -23.42 -26.69 -13.02
C ASN A 582 -22.79 -25.40 -12.39
N GLN A 583 -23.57 -24.36 -12.18
CA GLN A 583 -23.15 -23.11 -11.53
C GLN A 583 -23.28 -23.15 -10.00
N LYS A 584 -23.68 -24.28 -9.43
CA LYS A 584 -23.97 -24.41 -7.99
C LYS A 584 -22.83 -23.94 -7.11
N GLU A 585 -21.63 -24.40 -7.36
CA GLU A 585 -20.47 -24.08 -6.49
C GLU A 585 -19.96 -22.64 -6.67
N GLU A 586 -19.99 -22.12 -7.88
CA GLU A 586 -19.63 -20.74 -8.17
C GLU A 586 -20.63 -19.77 -7.53
N ASN A 587 -21.93 -20.07 -7.64
CA ASN A 587 -22.99 -19.29 -7.03
C ASN A 587 -22.90 -19.32 -5.50
N ARG A 588 -22.58 -20.47 -4.90
CA ARG A 588 -22.34 -20.62 -3.46
C ARG A 588 -21.23 -19.70 -2.97
N LYS A 589 -20.05 -19.71 -3.60
CA LYS A 589 -18.92 -18.86 -3.25
C LYS A 589 -19.26 -17.37 -3.33
N LEU A 590 -19.97 -16.99 -4.39
CA LEU A 590 -20.43 -15.61 -4.56
C LEU A 590 -21.33 -15.18 -3.40
N GLN A 591 -22.25 -16.03 -2.99
CA GLN A 591 -23.19 -15.69 -1.91
C GLN A 591 -22.55 -15.70 -0.52
N GLN A 592 -21.60 -16.57 -0.26
CA GLN A 592 -20.77 -16.51 0.94
C GLN A 592 -20.03 -15.17 1.05
N TYR A 593 -19.47 -14.70 -0.06
CA TYR A 593 -18.78 -13.41 -0.12
C TYR A 593 -19.72 -12.23 0.16
N VAL A 594 -20.94 -12.26 -0.42
CA VAL A 594 -21.97 -11.24 -0.13
C VAL A 594 -22.35 -11.23 1.34
N PHE A 595 -22.46 -12.40 1.95
CA PHE A 595 -22.81 -12.50 3.36
C PHE A 595 -21.74 -11.87 4.27
N GLU A 596 -20.47 -12.07 3.96
CA GLU A 596 -19.37 -11.41 4.68
C GLU A 596 -19.38 -9.88 4.53
N ILE A 597 -19.71 -9.38 3.34
CA ILE A 597 -19.89 -7.93 3.12
C ILE A 597 -21.05 -7.39 3.96
N ALA A 598 -22.18 -8.09 3.94
CA ALA A 598 -23.39 -7.68 4.68
C ALA A 598 -23.16 -7.67 6.19
N LYS A 599 -22.40 -8.62 6.73
CA LYS A 599 -21.98 -8.64 8.13
C LYS A 599 -21.17 -7.41 8.52
N ARG A 600 -20.22 -7.01 7.68
CA ARG A 600 -19.36 -5.83 7.93
C ARG A 600 -20.15 -4.50 7.96
N LYS A 601 -21.23 -4.43 7.22
CA LYS A 601 -22.09 -3.22 7.15
C LYS A 601 -23.00 -3.00 8.36
N ASN A 602 -23.00 -3.88 9.33
CA ASN A 602 -23.78 -3.74 10.57
C ASN A 602 -25.30 -3.54 10.30
N SER A 603 -25.85 -4.23 9.29
CA SER A 603 -27.29 -4.22 9.02
C SER A 603 -28.07 -4.65 10.28
N ARG A 604 -29.15 -3.95 10.59
CA ARG A 604 -30.06 -4.32 11.69
C ARG A 604 -31.07 -5.38 11.30
N GLU A 605 -31.08 -5.79 10.04
CA GLU A 605 -32.00 -6.79 9.52
C GLU A 605 -31.49 -8.19 9.82
N SER A 606 -32.32 -9.04 10.40
CA SER A 606 -31.98 -10.45 10.63
C SER A 606 -32.08 -11.32 9.38
N VAL A 607 -32.83 -10.89 8.35
CA VAL A 607 -32.92 -11.55 7.05
C VAL A 607 -32.41 -10.61 5.95
N LEU A 608 -31.29 -10.98 5.36
CA LEU A 608 -30.61 -10.26 4.32
C LEU A 608 -30.96 -10.89 2.95
N LEU A 609 -31.33 -10.06 1.99
CA LEU A 609 -31.58 -10.50 0.62
C LEU A 609 -30.39 -10.11 -0.26
N VAL A 610 -29.85 -11.04 -1.02
CA VAL A 610 -28.67 -10.82 -1.86
C VAL A 610 -28.87 -9.68 -2.85
N GLU A 611 -30.09 -9.51 -3.36
CA GLU A 611 -30.43 -8.42 -4.27
C GLU A 611 -30.22 -7.01 -3.67
N ASN A 612 -30.22 -6.88 -2.35
CA ASN A 612 -29.96 -5.60 -1.66
C ASN A 612 -28.46 -5.27 -1.61
N TYR A 613 -27.58 -6.21 -1.95
CA TYR A 613 -26.13 -6.10 -1.87
C TYR A 613 -25.42 -6.19 -3.23
N TYR A 614 -26.13 -6.20 -4.35
CA TYR A 614 -25.53 -6.18 -5.68
C TYR A 614 -24.60 -5.00 -5.93
N HIS A 615 -24.89 -3.88 -5.29
CA HIS A 615 -24.07 -2.68 -5.36
C HIS A 615 -22.68 -2.94 -4.77
N GLU A 616 -22.62 -3.56 -3.60
CA GLU A 616 -21.40 -3.87 -2.88
C GLU A 616 -20.58 -4.94 -3.60
N LEU A 617 -21.24 -5.91 -4.21
CA LEU A 617 -20.61 -6.91 -5.07
C LEU A 617 -19.92 -6.25 -6.27
N ALA A 618 -20.58 -5.30 -6.92
CA ALA A 618 -20.00 -4.58 -8.05
C ALA A 618 -18.75 -3.78 -7.64
N VAL A 619 -18.79 -3.13 -6.46
CA VAL A 619 -17.66 -2.35 -5.94
C VAL A 619 -16.47 -3.24 -5.57
N SER A 620 -16.70 -4.38 -4.92
CA SER A 620 -15.63 -5.28 -4.47
C SER A 620 -14.97 -6.03 -5.63
N TYR A 621 -15.73 -6.42 -6.66
CA TYR A 621 -15.19 -7.12 -7.84
C TYR A 621 -14.24 -6.25 -8.67
N ILE A 622 -14.26 -4.93 -8.45
CA ILE A 622 -13.43 -3.95 -9.14
C ILE A 622 -12.21 -3.56 -8.29
N SER A 623 -12.33 -3.63 -6.95
CA SER A 623 -11.21 -3.33 -6.04
C SER A 623 -10.18 -4.46 -5.94
N ASP A 624 -10.53 -5.69 -6.30
CA ASP A 624 -9.65 -6.86 -6.26
C ASP A 624 -8.87 -7.11 -7.59
N ARG A 625 -8.92 -6.16 -8.52
CA ARG A 625 -8.11 -6.10 -9.75
C ARG A 625 -7.39 -4.77 -9.88
#